data_3b5723b0f72c735a00fbe68a1a0f35bd
#
_entry.id   3b5723b0f72c735a00fbe68a1a0f35bd
#
_cell.length_a   1.000
_cell.length_b   1.000
_cell.length_c   1.000
_cell.angle_alpha   90.00
_cell.angle_beta   90.00
_cell.angle_gamma   90.00
#
_symmetry.space_group_name_H-M   'P 1'
#
loop_
_entity.id
_entity.type
_entity.pdbx_description
1 polymer ?
#
loop_
_entity_poly.entity_id
_entity_poly.type
_entity_poly.pdbx_seq_one_letter_code
_entity_poly.pdbx_strand_id
1 'polypeptide(L)'
;MTLSADVAGAEKGPAKGGRRRPPRTPKGRQLDTAAVQEVQALLTDKPRRRDLLIEHLHLVQDHYGHLSAAHLAALAAEMKMALTEVYEVATFYSHFDVVKDGNPPPPVTVRVCDSLSCAMAGAEKLLKDLPGKLGQNVRVVHAPCMGACDHAPVCAVGHVQTFKATPESVAAAVKSNPHAHAWDKHTGLAAYQKAGGYTLLKDCLSGKRSRDDVIKIVSDAGLRGLGGAGFPTGRKWSLVRAEPAPRMFAVNADEGEPGTFKDRFYLERDPHRFLEGMLIAAWVVEAPETYIYIRDEYPEIRLMLLDEIERIETAGLSPHTKLHLRRGAGAYICGEESAMIESIEGKRGLPRPRPPYVAQVGLFGRPTLEQNVETLYWIRDIVEKGAEWVTAQGRHERKGFRSFSVSGRVKNPGVKLAPAGVTVRELIEEFSGGMADGHTFTGYLPGGASGGILPESMADLPLDFGTLEKYGCFVGSHAVVILSDKDDMKAVALNLMKFFEDESCGQCTPCRVGTEKAARLMENGPWNQELLIELSAAMRDASICGLGQAASNPLTCVLKYFPDELTKPLRTW
;
A
#
# COMPACT_ATOMS: atom_id res chain seq x y z
N MET A 1 -36.28 33.72 -78.49
CA MET A 1 -36.46 32.49 -79.29
C MET A 1 -36.73 31.40 -78.28
N THR A 2 -37.95 31.19 -77.91
CA THR A 2 -38.91 30.18 -78.36
C THR A 2 -38.30 28.80 -78.56
N LEU A 3 -38.69 27.87 -77.71
CA LEU A 3 -39.52 26.73 -78.11
C LEU A 3 -39.91 25.88 -76.91
N SER A 4 -41.22 25.72 -76.78
CA SER A 4 -41.96 24.77 -75.98
C SER A 4 -41.84 23.37 -76.55
N ALA A 5 -41.90 22.34 -75.68
CA ALA A 5 -42.47 21.05 -76.03
C ALA A 5 -43.00 20.32 -74.81
N ASP A 6 -44.28 20.12 -74.77
CA ASP A 6 -45.02 19.18 -73.97
C ASP A 6 -44.59 17.75 -74.26
N VAL A 7 -44.49 16.91 -73.19
CA VAL A 7 -44.72 15.45 -73.33
C VAL A 7 -45.29 14.91 -72.03
N ALA A 8 -46.50 14.51 -72.16
CA ALA A 8 -47.30 13.41 -71.65
C ALA A 8 -46.86 12.67 -70.37
N GLY A 9 -47.90 12.35 -69.60
CA GLY A 9 -48.01 11.55 -68.40
C GLY A 9 -47.33 10.21 -68.40
N ALA A 10 -46.73 9.95 -67.21
CA ALA A 10 -46.33 8.60 -66.83
C ALA A 10 -47.05 8.21 -65.53
N GLU A 11 -47.71 7.06 -65.64
CA GLU A 11 -48.51 6.44 -64.56
C GLU A 11 -47.74 6.24 -63.29
N LYS A 12 -48.41 6.53 -62.15
CA LYS A 12 -47.89 6.24 -60.79
C LYS A 12 -47.97 4.73 -60.55
N GLY A 13 -46.82 4.07 -60.60
CA GLY A 13 -46.65 2.71 -60.11
C GLY A 13 -46.86 2.60 -58.58
N PRO A 14 -47.20 1.43 -58.02
CA PRO A 14 -47.61 1.24 -56.65
C PRO A 14 -46.49 1.60 -55.68
N ALA A 15 -46.86 2.33 -54.61
CA ALA A 15 -45.97 2.76 -53.55
C ALA A 15 -45.20 1.55 -52.95
N LYS A 16 -43.88 1.51 -53.13
CA LYS A 16 -43.02 0.55 -52.46
C LYS A 16 -43.14 0.74 -50.95
N GLY A 17 -43.64 -0.29 -50.27
CA GLY A 17 -43.77 -0.33 -48.82
C GLY A 17 -42.45 0.13 -48.13
N GLY A 18 -42.53 1.21 -47.39
CA GLY A 18 -41.40 1.75 -46.65
C GLY A 18 -40.89 0.68 -45.68
N ARG A 19 -39.64 0.26 -45.85
CA ARG A 19 -38.94 -0.54 -44.85
C ARG A 19 -39.06 0.21 -43.52
N ARG A 20 -39.82 -0.35 -42.56
CA ARG A 20 -39.81 0.10 -41.17
C ARG A 20 -38.37 0.06 -40.71
N ARG A 21 -37.77 1.24 -40.44
CA ARG A 21 -36.46 1.32 -39.78
C ARG A 21 -36.61 0.57 -38.47
N PRO A 22 -35.68 -0.37 -38.14
CA PRO A 22 -35.69 -0.99 -36.82
C PRO A 22 -35.68 0.11 -35.76
N PRO A 23 -36.34 -0.08 -34.61
CA PRO A 23 -36.34 0.90 -33.55
C PRO A 23 -34.89 1.26 -33.24
N ARG A 24 -34.58 2.58 -33.26
CA ARG A 24 -33.25 3.06 -32.90
C ARG A 24 -33.02 2.64 -31.45
N THR A 25 -32.00 1.79 -31.22
CA THR A 25 -31.50 1.56 -29.89
C THR A 25 -31.23 2.92 -29.22
N PRO A 26 -31.72 3.18 -28.02
CA PRO A 26 -31.50 4.44 -27.33
C PRO A 26 -30.00 4.73 -27.29
N LYS A 27 -29.60 5.90 -27.72
CA LYS A 27 -28.20 6.33 -27.60
C LYS A 27 -27.96 6.76 -26.15
N GLY A 28 -26.83 6.35 -25.60
CA GLY A 28 -26.42 6.72 -24.24
C GLY A 28 -26.52 5.56 -23.25
N ARG A 29 -26.22 5.88 -21.98
CA ARG A 29 -26.20 4.91 -20.88
C ARG A 29 -27.61 4.36 -20.64
N GLN A 30 -27.73 3.02 -20.69
CA GLN A 30 -28.93 2.34 -20.25
C GLN A 30 -28.76 2.02 -18.76
N LEU A 31 -29.65 2.55 -17.93
CA LEU A 31 -29.65 2.30 -16.49
C LEU A 31 -30.65 1.18 -16.18
N ASP A 32 -30.20 0.19 -15.43
CA ASP A 32 -31.06 -0.79 -14.80
C ASP A 32 -31.73 -0.16 -13.58
N THR A 33 -33.07 -0.14 -13.54
CA THR A 33 -33.83 0.51 -12.49
C THR A 33 -33.61 -0.14 -11.12
N ALA A 34 -33.48 -1.47 -11.08
CA ALA A 34 -33.23 -2.20 -9.84
C ALA A 34 -31.83 -1.84 -9.29
N ALA A 35 -30.80 -1.87 -10.14
CA ALA A 35 -29.44 -1.50 -9.74
C ALA A 35 -29.34 -0.04 -9.25
N VAL A 36 -30.12 0.88 -9.84
CA VAL A 36 -30.18 2.28 -9.34
C VAL A 36 -30.78 2.33 -7.94
N GLN A 37 -31.88 1.64 -7.68
CA GLN A 37 -32.50 1.59 -6.36
C GLN A 37 -31.59 0.94 -5.32
N GLU A 38 -30.91 -0.13 -5.69
CA GLU A 38 -29.93 -0.86 -4.84
C GLU A 38 -28.76 0.05 -4.45
N VAL A 39 -28.14 0.75 -5.41
CA VAL A 39 -27.05 1.69 -5.16
C VAL A 39 -27.52 2.86 -4.30
N GLN A 40 -28.71 3.43 -4.56
CA GLN A 40 -29.28 4.51 -3.75
C GLN A 40 -29.51 4.07 -2.29
N ALA A 41 -30.01 2.85 -2.10
CA ALA A 41 -30.23 2.28 -0.76
C ALA A 41 -28.92 2.09 0.02
N LEU A 42 -27.83 1.69 -0.66
CA LEU A 42 -26.51 1.56 -0.03
C LEU A 42 -25.86 2.92 0.29
N LEU A 43 -26.01 3.88 -0.59
CA LEU A 43 -25.39 5.19 -0.41
C LEU A 43 -26.14 6.06 0.61
N THR A 44 -27.44 5.85 0.80
CA THR A 44 -28.28 6.65 1.71
C THR A 44 -28.05 8.16 1.55
N ASP A 45 -27.71 8.87 2.61
CA ASP A 45 -27.38 10.30 2.70
C ASP A 45 -25.90 10.63 2.47
N LYS A 46 -25.06 9.61 2.19
CA LYS A 46 -23.63 9.82 1.95
C LYS A 46 -23.39 10.79 0.79
N PRO A 47 -22.44 11.73 0.90
CA PRO A 47 -22.18 12.71 -0.16
C PRO A 47 -21.75 12.03 -1.48
N ARG A 48 -22.28 12.51 -2.62
CA ARG A 48 -21.92 12.04 -3.97
C ARG A 48 -20.72 12.83 -4.52
N ARG A 49 -19.66 12.95 -3.73
CA ARG A 49 -18.42 13.64 -4.11
C ARG A 49 -17.47 12.66 -4.78
N ARG A 50 -16.70 13.16 -5.78
CA ARG A 50 -15.74 12.34 -6.53
C ARG A 50 -14.71 11.64 -5.63
N ASP A 51 -14.19 12.33 -4.61
CA ASP A 51 -13.21 11.81 -3.68
C ASP A 51 -13.72 10.66 -2.79
N LEU A 52 -15.02 10.37 -2.84
CA LEU A 52 -15.65 9.22 -2.17
C LEU A 52 -15.95 8.06 -3.13
N LEU A 53 -15.46 8.10 -4.37
CA LEU A 53 -15.75 7.03 -5.34
C LEU A 53 -15.26 5.67 -4.85
N ILE A 54 -14.04 5.60 -4.29
CA ILE A 54 -13.45 4.33 -3.82
C ILE A 54 -14.26 3.79 -2.64
N GLU A 55 -14.65 4.64 -1.69
CA GLU A 55 -15.52 4.26 -0.57
C GLU A 55 -16.88 3.74 -1.05
N HIS A 56 -17.46 4.35 -2.08
CA HIS A 56 -18.73 3.89 -2.64
C HIS A 56 -18.58 2.56 -3.40
N LEU A 57 -17.46 2.34 -4.11
CA LEU A 57 -17.13 1.05 -4.71
C LEU A 57 -17.00 -0.04 -3.64
N HIS A 58 -16.35 0.26 -2.51
CA HIS A 58 -16.29 -0.67 -1.37
C HIS A 58 -17.67 -1.02 -0.83
N LEU A 59 -18.58 -0.06 -0.67
CA LEU A 59 -19.94 -0.34 -0.19
C LEU A 59 -20.68 -1.33 -1.09
N VAL A 60 -20.54 -1.16 -2.41
CA VAL A 60 -21.16 -2.08 -3.38
C VAL A 60 -20.47 -3.45 -3.35
N GLN A 61 -19.14 -3.48 -3.36
CA GLN A 61 -18.34 -4.71 -3.31
C GLN A 61 -18.59 -5.50 -2.01
N ASP A 62 -18.57 -4.83 -0.87
CA ASP A 62 -18.75 -5.49 0.44
C ASP A 62 -20.17 -6.07 0.57
N HIS A 63 -21.18 -5.46 -0.05
CA HIS A 63 -22.56 -5.93 0.02
C HIS A 63 -22.87 -7.06 -0.98
N TYR A 64 -22.43 -6.92 -2.24
CA TYR A 64 -22.76 -7.88 -3.31
C TYR A 64 -21.65 -8.88 -3.61
N GLY A 65 -20.47 -8.74 -3.01
CA GLY A 65 -19.29 -9.57 -3.26
C GLY A 65 -18.58 -9.27 -4.59
N HIS A 66 -19.12 -8.36 -5.41
CA HIS A 66 -18.56 -7.96 -6.70
C HIS A 66 -19.18 -6.63 -7.20
N LEU A 67 -18.57 -6.06 -8.23
CA LEU A 67 -19.07 -4.87 -8.93
C LEU A 67 -19.64 -5.28 -10.29
N SER A 68 -20.97 -5.38 -10.43
CA SER A 68 -21.60 -5.67 -11.71
C SER A 68 -21.57 -4.46 -12.66
N ALA A 69 -21.65 -4.70 -13.97
CA ALA A 69 -21.76 -3.62 -14.96
C ALA A 69 -22.98 -2.70 -14.68
N ALA A 70 -24.10 -3.27 -14.22
CA ALA A 70 -25.30 -2.52 -13.86
C ALA A 70 -25.07 -1.61 -12.63
N HIS A 71 -24.44 -2.13 -11.57
CA HIS A 71 -24.08 -1.34 -10.39
C HIS A 71 -23.09 -0.22 -10.71
N LEU A 72 -22.06 -0.48 -11.54
CA LEU A 72 -21.12 0.57 -11.97
C LEU A 72 -21.82 1.68 -12.77
N ALA A 73 -22.76 1.33 -13.65
CA ALA A 73 -23.53 2.30 -14.40
C ALA A 73 -24.45 3.12 -13.48
N ALA A 74 -25.11 2.49 -12.51
CA ALA A 74 -25.94 3.14 -11.51
C ALA A 74 -25.12 4.10 -10.62
N LEU A 75 -23.98 3.63 -10.10
CA LEU A 75 -23.06 4.44 -9.30
C LEU A 75 -22.54 5.66 -10.06
N ALA A 76 -22.16 5.47 -11.32
CA ALA A 76 -21.71 6.56 -12.17
C ALA A 76 -22.81 7.62 -12.40
N ALA A 77 -24.07 7.20 -12.52
CA ALA A 77 -25.21 8.12 -12.62
C ALA A 77 -25.44 8.88 -11.32
N GLU A 78 -25.45 8.19 -10.17
CA GLU A 78 -25.60 8.80 -8.83
C GLU A 78 -24.52 9.84 -8.54
N MET A 79 -23.27 9.54 -8.90
CA MET A 79 -22.14 10.44 -8.68
C MET A 79 -21.97 11.51 -9.78
N LYS A 80 -22.82 11.49 -10.82
CA LYS A 80 -22.72 12.39 -11.98
C LYS A 80 -21.36 12.33 -12.67
N MET A 81 -20.77 11.13 -12.75
CA MET A 81 -19.49 10.86 -13.39
C MET A 81 -19.69 10.10 -14.69
N ALA A 82 -18.69 10.14 -15.58
CA ALA A 82 -18.67 9.28 -16.76
C ALA A 82 -18.51 7.81 -16.33
N LEU A 83 -19.20 6.86 -16.99
CA LEU A 83 -19.06 5.44 -16.68
C LEU A 83 -17.62 4.95 -16.88
N THR A 84 -16.92 5.49 -17.87
CA THR A 84 -15.50 5.19 -18.11
C THR A 84 -14.62 5.58 -16.95
N GLU A 85 -14.86 6.71 -16.30
CA GLU A 85 -14.09 7.14 -15.12
C GLU A 85 -14.33 6.21 -13.92
N VAL A 86 -15.59 5.83 -13.67
CA VAL A 86 -15.91 4.88 -12.59
C VAL A 86 -15.31 3.50 -12.89
N TYR A 87 -15.43 3.06 -14.14
CA TYR A 87 -14.92 1.77 -14.58
C TYR A 87 -13.39 1.69 -14.48
N GLU A 88 -12.66 2.72 -14.93
CA GLU A 88 -11.20 2.72 -14.87
C GLU A 88 -10.65 2.74 -13.43
N VAL A 89 -11.38 3.38 -12.49
CA VAL A 89 -11.04 3.33 -11.06
C VAL A 89 -11.35 1.94 -10.50
N ALA A 90 -12.53 1.39 -10.78
CA ALA A 90 -12.92 0.06 -10.29
C ALA A 90 -11.98 -1.06 -10.78
N THR A 91 -11.46 -0.97 -12.01
CA THR A 91 -10.56 -1.99 -12.58
C THR A 91 -9.07 -1.76 -12.27
N PHE A 92 -8.71 -0.63 -11.71
CA PHE A 92 -7.34 -0.32 -11.33
C PHE A 92 -6.92 -1.02 -10.02
N TYR A 93 -7.85 -1.13 -9.06
CA TYR A 93 -7.58 -1.65 -7.73
C TYR A 93 -7.87 -3.15 -7.66
N SER A 94 -6.91 -3.94 -7.18
CA SER A 94 -7.00 -5.41 -7.14
C SER A 94 -8.05 -5.96 -6.18
N HIS A 95 -8.51 -5.14 -5.22
CA HIS A 95 -9.58 -5.53 -4.30
C HIS A 95 -10.93 -5.70 -4.99
N PHE A 96 -11.18 -4.97 -6.06
CA PHE A 96 -12.50 -4.94 -6.71
C PHE A 96 -12.66 -6.02 -7.78
N ASP A 97 -13.69 -6.83 -7.62
CA ASP A 97 -14.09 -7.87 -8.56
C ASP A 97 -15.13 -7.32 -9.58
N VAL A 98 -14.65 -6.79 -10.70
CA VAL A 98 -15.52 -6.22 -11.74
C VAL A 98 -16.03 -7.31 -12.66
N VAL A 99 -17.36 -7.56 -12.66
CA VAL A 99 -18.03 -8.55 -13.49
C VAL A 99 -18.82 -7.84 -14.61
N LYS A 100 -18.31 -7.96 -15.85
CA LYS A 100 -18.97 -7.37 -17.04
C LYS A 100 -20.10 -8.27 -17.55
N ASP A 101 -19.74 -9.52 -17.86
CA ASP A 101 -20.59 -10.56 -18.40
C ASP A 101 -20.23 -11.86 -17.70
N GLY A 102 -21.21 -12.71 -17.41
CA GLY A 102 -20.99 -14.01 -16.80
C GLY A 102 -21.44 -14.10 -15.34
N ASN A 103 -20.97 -15.15 -14.69
CA ASN A 103 -21.38 -15.44 -13.32
C ASN A 103 -20.56 -14.63 -12.30
N PRO A 104 -21.17 -14.17 -11.20
CA PRO A 104 -20.44 -13.58 -10.09
C PRO A 104 -19.43 -14.60 -9.51
N PRO A 105 -18.37 -14.12 -8.85
CA PRO A 105 -17.43 -15.00 -8.18
C PRO A 105 -18.16 -15.83 -7.09
N PRO A 106 -17.61 -16.98 -6.69
CA PRO A 106 -18.12 -17.72 -5.54
C PRO A 106 -18.25 -16.83 -4.31
N PRO A 107 -19.21 -17.11 -3.40
CA PRO A 107 -19.53 -16.22 -2.27
C PRO A 107 -18.38 -16.05 -1.28
N VAL A 108 -17.44 -16.99 -1.26
CA VAL A 108 -16.25 -16.91 -0.40
C VAL A 108 -14.99 -16.88 -1.24
N THR A 109 -14.15 -15.88 -1.01
CA THR A 109 -12.80 -15.80 -1.59
C THR A 109 -11.77 -16.00 -0.50
N VAL A 110 -10.85 -16.93 -0.74
CA VAL A 110 -9.63 -17.12 0.05
C VAL A 110 -8.47 -16.51 -0.74
N ARG A 111 -7.83 -15.51 -0.17
CA ARG A 111 -6.63 -14.89 -0.70
C ARG A 111 -5.42 -15.46 0.01
N VAL A 112 -4.45 -15.98 -0.72
CA VAL A 112 -3.19 -16.53 -0.16
C VAL A 112 -2.06 -15.59 -0.51
N CYS A 113 -1.37 -15.08 0.50
CA CYS A 113 -0.20 -14.23 0.28
C CYS A 113 0.94 -15.08 -0.31
N ASP A 114 1.48 -14.67 -1.45
CA ASP A 114 2.59 -15.32 -2.15
C ASP A 114 3.88 -14.49 -2.18
N SER A 115 3.91 -13.39 -1.43
CA SER A 115 5.12 -12.58 -1.24
C SER A 115 6.18 -13.35 -0.46
N LEU A 116 7.44 -12.94 -0.59
CA LEU A 116 8.64 -13.66 -0.23
C LEU A 116 8.57 -14.45 1.09
N SER A 117 8.24 -13.81 2.22
CA SER A 117 8.20 -14.51 3.51
C SER A 117 7.15 -15.61 3.56
N CYS A 118 6.01 -15.44 2.88
CA CYS A 118 4.96 -16.45 2.77
C CYS A 118 5.33 -17.56 1.78
N ALA A 119 5.96 -17.24 0.65
CA ALA A 119 6.50 -18.22 -0.30
C ALA A 119 7.52 -19.13 0.38
N MET A 120 8.49 -18.55 1.10
CA MET A 120 9.47 -19.28 1.92
C MET A 120 8.82 -20.17 2.99
N ALA A 121 7.63 -19.82 3.47
CA ALA A 121 6.85 -20.59 4.45
C ALA A 121 5.85 -21.57 3.82
N GLY A 122 5.88 -21.78 2.50
CA GLY A 122 5.08 -22.79 1.79
C GLY A 122 3.74 -22.31 1.24
N ALA A 123 3.58 -21.02 0.95
CA ALA A 123 2.35 -20.46 0.37
C ALA A 123 1.99 -21.08 -0.99
N GLU A 124 2.97 -21.42 -1.84
CA GLU A 124 2.73 -22.08 -3.13
C GLU A 124 2.02 -23.42 -2.95
N LYS A 125 2.42 -24.18 -1.92
CA LYS A 125 1.74 -25.44 -1.59
C LYS A 125 0.30 -25.20 -1.15
N LEU A 126 0.03 -24.16 -0.35
CA LEU A 126 -1.34 -23.78 0.03
C LEU A 126 -2.19 -23.43 -1.20
N LEU A 127 -1.68 -22.61 -2.11
CA LEU A 127 -2.37 -22.26 -3.36
C LEU A 127 -2.76 -23.49 -4.18
N LYS A 128 -1.88 -24.50 -4.21
CA LYS A 128 -2.13 -25.75 -4.94
C LYS A 128 -3.15 -26.67 -4.24
N ASP A 129 -3.07 -26.78 -2.92
CA ASP A 129 -3.84 -27.78 -2.14
C ASP A 129 -5.25 -27.29 -1.79
N LEU A 130 -5.45 -25.99 -1.54
CA LEU A 130 -6.70 -25.41 -1.05
C LEU A 130 -7.90 -25.60 -2.03
N PRO A 131 -7.78 -25.42 -3.35
CA PRO A 131 -8.92 -25.60 -4.24
C PRO A 131 -9.56 -26.99 -4.15
N GLY A 132 -8.72 -28.04 -4.07
CA GLY A 132 -9.18 -29.42 -3.89
C GLY A 132 -9.87 -29.68 -2.54
N LYS A 133 -9.47 -28.95 -1.49
CA LYS A 133 -10.00 -29.10 -0.14
C LYS A 133 -11.26 -28.30 0.14
N LEU A 134 -11.39 -27.10 -0.45
CA LEU A 134 -12.48 -26.17 -0.17
C LEU A 134 -13.69 -26.33 -1.10
N GLY A 135 -13.51 -26.96 -2.26
CA GLY A 135 -14.57 -27.20 -3.24
C GLY A 135 -14.93 -25.97 -4.09
N GLN A 136 -15.92 -26.13 -4.99
CA GLN A 136 -16.24 -25.15 -6.03
C GLN A 136 -16.92 -23.87 -5.53
N ASN A 137 -17.47 -23.86 -4.34
CA ASN A 137 -18.13 -22.68 -3.76
C ASN A 137 -17.15 -21.69 -3.10
N VAL A 138 -15.86 -21.97 -3.16
CA VAL A 138 -14.79 -21.12 -2.63
C VAL A 138 -13.79 -20.84 -3.73
N ARG A 139 -13.55 -19.56 -3.98
CA ARG A 139 -12.49 -19.12 -4.88
C ARG A 139 -11.20 -18.99 -4.11
N VAL A 140 -10.12 -19.60 -4.59
CA VAL A 140 -8.75 -19.43 -4.03
C VAL A 140 -7.93 -18.64 -5.04
N VAL A 141 -7.34 -17.54 -4.59
CA VAL A 141 -6.50 -16.67 -5.43
C VAL A 141 -5.23 -16.29 -4.68
N HIS A 142 -4.18 -16.02 -5.45
CA HIS A 142 -2.98 -15.39 -4.89
C HIS A 142 -3.24 -13.91 -4.52
N ALA A 143 -2.45 -13.37 -3.62
CA ALA A 143 -2.54 -11.98 -3.20
C ALA A 143 -1.16 -11.45 -2.77
N PRO A 144 -0.91 -10.15 -2.93
CA PRO A 144 0.33 -9.53 -2.49
C PRO A 144 0.46 -9.55 -0.96
N CYS A 145 1.52 -8.94 -0.46
CA CYS A 145 1.84 -8.92 0.96
C CYS A 145 0.70 -8.35 1.81
N MET A 146 0.24 -9.13 2.80
CA MET A 146 -0.83 -8.75 3.73
C MET A 146 -0.31 -8.07 5.01
N GLY A 147 0.99 -7.70 5.05
CA GLY A 147 1.58 -7.02 6.20
C GLY A 147 1.69 -7.85 7.48
N ALA A 148 1.80 -9.17 7.36
CA ALA A 148 1.91 -10.09 8.50
C ALA A 148 3.04 -11.14 8.29
N CYS A 149 4.19 -10.67 7.78
CA CYS A 149 5.32 -11.55 7.42
C CYS A 149 5.94 -12.28 8.61
N ASP A 150 5.75 -11.78 9.83
CA ASP A 150 6.12 -12.44 11.08
C ASP A 150 5.19 -13.62 11.44
N HIS A 151 4.07 -13.74 10.74
CA HIS A 151 3.09 -14.82 10.91
C HIS A 151 2.91 -15.68 9.65
N ALA A 152 3.90 -15.69 8.76
CA ALA A 152 3.88 -16.45 7.51
C ALA A 152 3.68 -17.96 7.73
N PRO A 153 2.98 -18.68 6.81
CA PRO A 153 2.24 -18.16 5.68
C PRO A 153 0.89 -17.57 6.11
N VAL A 154 0.39 -16.59 5.33
CA VAL A 154 -0.85 -15.85 5.66
C VAL A 154 -1.88 -16.03 4.56
N CYS A 155 -3.11 -16.31 4.96
CA CYS A 155 -4.28 -16.29 4.07
C CYS A 155 -5.33 -15.33 4.63
N ALA A 156 -6.19 -14.77 3.77
CA ALA A 156 -7.39 -14.06 4.19
C ALA A 156 -8.64 -14.79 3.68
N VAL A 157 -9.59 -15.03 4.57
CA VAL A 157 -10.93 -15.51 4.24
C VAL A 157 -11.87 -14.32 4.29
N GLY A 158 -12.38 -13.91 3.13
CA GLY A 158 -13.01 -12.59 3.02
C GLY A 158 -12.01 -11.49 3.37
N HIS A 159 -12.26 -10.79 4.49
CA HIS A 159 -11.38 -9.74 5.02
C HIS A 159 -10.58 -10.17 6.27
N VAL A 160 -10.76 -11.38 6.79
CA VAL A 160 -10.11 -11.81 8.05
C VAL A 160 -8.86 -12.64 7.76
N GLN A 161 -7.73 -12.22 8.31
CA GLN A 161 -6.46 -12.91 8.14
C GLN A 161 -6.39 -14.18 8.99
N THR A 162 -5.81 -15.24 8.43
CA THR A 162 -5.46 -16.49 9.09
C THR A 162 -3.94 -16.62 9.09
N PHE A 163 -3.35 -16.59 10.27
CA PHE A 163 -1.90 -16.63 10.49
C PHE A 163 -1.38 -18.05 10.58
N LYS A 164 -0.12 -18.27 10.16
CA LYS A 164 0.52 -19.60 10.10
C LYS A 164 -0.42 -20.61 9.44
N ALA A 165 -0.99 -20.17 8.30
CA ALA A 165 -2.08 -20.83 7.63
C ALA A 165 -1.71 -22.27 7.22
N THR A 166 -2.62 -23.20 7.51
CA THR A 166 -2.60 -24.58 7.02
C THR A 166 -3.90 -24.86 6.27
N PRO A 167 -3.97 -25.89 5.41
CA PRO A 167 -5.21 -26.25 4.76
C PRO A 167 -6.37 -26.46 5.73
N GLU A 168 -6.09 -26.97 6.94
CA GLU A 168 -7.07 -27.23 8.00
C GLU A 168 -7.59 -25.92 8.63
N SER A 169 -6.68 -25.00 9.00
CA SER A 169 -7.05 -23.72 9.60
C SER A 169 -7.83 -22.84 8.62
N VAL A 170 -7.45 -22.82 7.34
CA VAL A 170 -8.19 -22.10 6.30
C VAL A 170 -9.58 -22.71 6.07
N ALA A 171 -9.70 -24.06 6.02
CA ALA A 171 -11.00 -24.71 5.90
C ALA A 171 -11.91 -24.46 7.10
N ALA A 172 -11.36 -24.37 8.32
CA ALA A 172 -12.10 -23.98 9.51
C ALA A 172 -12.57 -22.52 9.43
N ALA A 173 -11.71 -21.61 8.99
CA ALA A 173 -12.05 -20.21 8.79
C ALA A 173 -13.17 -20.04 7.73
N VAL A 174 -13.09 -20.75 6.61
CA VAL A 174 -14.16 -20.73 5.57
C VAL A 174 -15.51 -21.17 6.16
N LYS A 175 -15.52 -22.21 7.01
CA LYS A 175 -16.76 -22.69 7.64
C LYS A 175 -17.32 -21.70 8.66
N SER A 176 -16.48 -21.01 9.41
CA SER A 176 -16.91 -20.01 10.39
C SER A 176 -17.38 -18.71 9.75
N ASN A 177 -17.02 -18.47 8.48
CA ASN A 177 -17.31 -17.24 7.74
C ASN A 177 -17.04 -15.98 8.57
N PRO A 178 -15.79 -15.74 8.98
CA PRO A 178 -15.48 -14.72 9.96
C PRO A 178 -15.71 -13.31 9.38
N HIS A 179 -16.15 -12.41 10.23
CA HIS A 179 -16.24 -10.98 9.93
C HIS A 179 -15.15 -10.22 10.70
N ALA A 180 -14.61 -9.19 10.11
CA ALA A 180 -13.66 -8.30 10.77
C ALA A 180 -14.38 -7.52 11.89
N HIS A 181 -13.75 -7.49 13.05
CA HIS A 181 -14.17 -6.70 14.20
C HIS A 181 -13.09 -5.67 14.52
N ALA A 182 -13.46 -4.59 15.21
CA ALA A 182 -12.47 -3.62 15.67
C ALA A 182 -11.42 -4.32 16.55
N TRP A 183 -10.14 -4.00 16.33
CA TRP A 183 -9.07 -4.51 17.17
C TRP A 183 -9.21 -3.98 18.60
N ASP A 184 -9.32 -4.85 19.60
CA ASP A 184 -9.66 -4.51 20.98
C ASP A 184 -8.50 -4.62 21.98
N LYS A 185 -7.32 -5.07 21.53
CA LYS A 185 -6.14 -5.30 22.38
C LYS A 185 -5.15 -4.12 22.35
N HIS A 186 -5.65 -2.90 22.20
CA HIS A 186 -4.84 -1.69 22.14
C HIS A 186 -4.97 -0.83 23.40
N THR A 187 -4.06 0.11 23.57
CA THR A 187 -4.19 1.16 24.57
C THR A 187 -5.22 2.19 24.08
N GLY A 188 -6.46 2.12 24.58
CA GLY A 188 -7.54 3.04 24.21
C GLY A 188 -7.40 4.43 24.84
N LEU A 189 -8.21 5.40 24.40
CA LEU A 189 -8.14 6.81 24.77
C LEU A 189 -8.04 7.06 26.28
N ALA A 190 -8.91 6.44 27.09
CA ALA A 190 -8.92 6.67 28.54
C ALA A 190 -7.62 6.22 29.24
N ALA A 191 -7.10 5.05 28.86
CA ALA A 191 -5.85 4.52 29.39
C ALA A 191 -4.66 5.41 28.97
N TYR A 192 -4.63 5.84 27.72
CA TYR A 192 -3.60 6.73 27.19
C TYR A 192 -3.61 8.09 27.88
N GLN A 193 -4.78 8.71 28.09
CA GLN A 193 -4.89 9.98 28.83
C GLN A 193 -4.45 9.83 30.28
N LYS A 194 -4.80 8.74 30.96
CA LYS A 194 -4.35 8.45 32.33
C LYS A 194 -2.84 8.35 32.44
N ALA A 195 -2.17 7.90 31.37
CA ALA A 195 -0.70 7.85 31.27
C ALA A 195 -0.06 9.18 30.82
N GLY A 196 -0.82 10.29 30.81
CA GLY A 196 -0.34 11.63 30.42
C GLY A 196 -0.50 11.96 28.94
N GLY A 197 -1.15 11.09 28.16
CA GLY A 197 -1.41 11.32 26.74
C GLY A 197 -2.23 12.58 26.47
N TYR A 198 -2.00 13.19 25.33
CA TYR A 198 -2.58 14.46 24.88
C TYR A 198 -2.25 15.70 25.73
N THR A 199 -1.38 15.58 26.74
CA THR A 199 -0.91 16.75 27.51
C THR A 199 -0.04 17.65 26.64
N LEU A 200 0.89 17.08 25.88
CA LEU A 200 1.72 17.82 24.94
C LEU A 200 0.89 18.53 23.86
N LEU A 201 -0.10 17.83 23.28
CA LEU A 201 -1.00 18.45 22.30
C LEU A 201 -1.75 19.65 22.91
N LYS A 202 -2.26 19.53 24.15
CA LYS A 202 -2.93 20.64 24.85
C LYS A 202 -1.95 21.81 25.10
N ASP A 203 -0.71 21.55 25.43
CA ASP A 203 0.32 22.59 25.59
C ASP A 203 0.64 23.28 24.25
N CYS A 204 0.65 22.55 23.14
CA CYS A 204 0.76 23.12 21.80
C CYS A 204 -0.45 24.03 21.46
N LEU A 205 -1.66 23.52 21.64
CA LEU A 205 -2.89 24.26 21.33
C LEU A 205 -3.08 25.52 22.20
N SER A 206 -2.64 25.49 23.45
CA SER A 206 -2.71 26.65 24.37
C SER A 206 -1.59 27.67 24.18
N GLY A 207 -0.64 27.42 23.26
CA GLY A 207 0.49 28.31 22.99
C GLY A 207 1.66 28.23 24.00
N LYS A 208 1.67 27.25 24.90
CA LYS A 208 2.82 26.99 25.79
C LYS A 208 4.04 26.46 25.03
N ARG A 209 3.82 25.83 23.86
CA ARG A 209 4.84 25.43 22.91
C ARG A 209 4.65 26.21 21.61
N SER A 210 5.73 26.71 21.03
CA SER A 210 5.67 27.31 19.70
C SER A 210 5.84 26.25 18.62
N ARG A 211 5.29 26.50 17.42
CA ARG A 211 5.47 25.62 16.25
C ARG A 211 6.93 25.51 15.84
N ASP A 212 7.66 26.62 15.93
CA ASP A 212 9.07 26.68 15.56
C ASP A 212 9.95 25.88 16.53
N ASP A 213 9.64 25.90 17.84
CA ASP A 213 10.32 25.04 18.82
C ASP A 213 10.10 23.56 18.54
N VAL A 214 8.86 23.17 18.21
CA VAL A 214 8.56 21.76 17.87
C VAL A 214 9.32 21.34 16.61
N ILE A 215 9.32 22.14 15.55
CA ILE A 215 10.09 21.89 14.32
C ILE A 215 11.58 21.77 14.63
N LYS A 216 12.10 22.68 15.48
CA LYS A 216 13.51 22.68 15.87
C LYS A 216 13.88 21.40 16.60
N ILE A 217 13.10 20.98 17.61
CA ILE A 217 13.36 19.74 18.38
C ILE A 217 13.37 18.52 17.45
N VAL A 218 12.37 18.41 16.55
CA VAL A 218 12.28 17.32 15.58
C VAL A 218 13.47 17.32 14.60
N SER A 219 13.94 18.51 14.20
CA SER A 219 15.11 18.67 13.33
C SER A 219 16.40 18.28 14.05
N ASP A 220 16.60 18.77 15.27
CA ASP A 220 17.77 18.48 16.09
C ASP A 220 17.88 17.00 16.47
N ALA A 221 16.73 16.32 16.66
CA ALA A 221 16.66 14.88 16.85
C ALA A 221 17.08 14.07 15.60
N GLY A 222 17.17 14.72 14.44
CA GLY A 222 17.52 14.06 13.19
C GLY A 222 16.47 13.07 12.70
N LEU A 223 15.19 13.22 13.11
CA LEU A 223 14.12 12.33 12.68
C LEU A 223 13.95 12.41 11.17
N ARG A 224 14.03 11.25 10.53
CA ARG A 224 13.76 11.07 9.09
C ARG A 224 12.40 10.42 8.88
N GLY A 225 11.83 10.58 7.69
CA GLY A 225 10.65 9.84 7.26
C GLY A 225 10.93 8.33 7.26
N LEU A 226 10.22 7.58 8.09
CA LEU A 226 10.44 6.14 8.30
C LEU A 226 9.60 5.26 7.35
N GLY A 227 8.93 5.87 6.37
CA GLY A 227 8.19 5.17 5.32
C GLY A 227 9.04 4.67 4.14
N GLY A 228 10.36 4.92 4.14
CA GLY A 228 11.28 4.42 3.11
C GLY A 228 12.24 5.46 2.54
N ALA A 229 11.78 6.63 2.14
CA ALA A 229 12.61 7.65 1.48
C ALA A 229 13.60 8.41 2.40
N GLY A 230 13.41 8.38 3.70
CA GLY A 230 14.32 8.97 4.67
C GLY A 230 14.48 10.48 4.61
N PHE A 231 13.51 11.23 4.09
CA PHE A 231 13.59 12.70 4.04
C PHE A 231 13.51 13.29 5.45
N PRO A 232 14.33 14.33 5.80
CA PRO A 232 14.33 14.92 7.15
C PRO A 232 12.95 15.52 7.50
N THR A 233 12.34 15.03 8.60
CA THR A 233 10.96 15.35 9.00
C THR A 233 10.76 16.84 9.30
N GLY A 234 11.61 17.43 10.12
CA GLY A 234 11.49 18.85 10.46
C GLY A 234 11.67 19.77 9.25
N ARG A 235 12.56 19.41 8.29
CA ARG A 235 12.70 20.13 7.02
C ARG A 235 11.43 20.02 6.17
N LYS A 236 10.81 18.83 6.10
CA LYS A 236 9.55 18.63 5.36
C LYS A 236 8.45 19.54 5.93
N TRP A 237 8.35 19.62 7.25
CA TRP A 237 7.37 20.49 7.93
C TRP A 237 7.61 21.97 7.64
N SER A 238 8.87 22.41 7.69
CA SER A 238 9.24 23.79 7.36
C SER A 238 8.90 24.17 5.93
N LEU A 239 9.17 23.25 4.97
CA LEU A 239 8.85 23.47 3.55
C LEU A 239 7.33 23.63 3.33
N VAL A 240 6.53 22.73 3.91
CA VAL A 240 5.06 22.81 3.77
C VAL A 240 4.52 24.07 4.45
N ARG A 241 5.06 24.45 5.62
CA ARG A 241 4.64 25.66 6.33
C ARG A 241 4.94 26.95 5.57
N ALA A 242 5.98 26.96 4.75
CA ALA A 242 6.33 28.10 3.90
C ALA A 242 5.35 28.31 2.72
N GLU A 243 4.58 27.29 2.36
CA GLU A 243 3.60 27.37 1.27
C GLU A 243 2.30 28.07 1.73
N PRO A 244 1.51 28.66 0.79
CA PRO A 244 0.27 29.36 1.13
C PRO A 244 -0.78 28.45 1.80
N ALA A 245 -1.54 29.02 2.74
CA ALA A 245 -2.72 28.34 3.31
C ALA A 245 -3.92 28.36 2.30
N PRO A 246 -4.91 27.46 2.44
CA PRO A 246 -4.97 26.34 3.36
C PRO A 246 -4.05 25.20 2.94
N ARG A 247 -3.37 24.60 3.90
CA ARG A 247 -2.53 23.41 3.70
C ARG A 247 -3.28 22.16 4.12
N MET A 248 -2.93 21.03 3.54
CA MET A 248 -3.56 19.75 3.84
C MET A 248 -2.55 18.81 4.51
N PHE A 249 -3.06 17.76 5.16
CA PHE A 249 -2.22 16.72 5.70
C PHE A 249 -2.72 15.34 5.28
N ALA A 250 -1.84 14.51 4.75
CA ALA A 250 -2.09 13.13 4.36
C ALA A 250 -1.16 12.20 5.15
N VAL A 251 -1.73 11.24 5.85
CA VAL A 251 -1.02 10.22 6.60
C VAL A 251 -0.99 8.95 5.80
N ASN A 252 0.21 8.46 5.54
CA ASN A 252 0.45 7.23 4.82
C ASN A 252 0.47 6.04 5.79
N ALA A 253 -0.62 5.28 5.79
CA ALA A 253 -0.76 3.99 6.46
C ALA A 253 -0.96 2.85 5.44
N ASP A 254 -0.44 3.04 4.21
CA ASP A 254 -0.42 2.03 3.14
C ASP A 254 0.90 1.24 3.17
N GLU A 255 1.06 0.41 4.18
CA GLU A 255 2.26 -0.40 4.44
C GLU A 255 2.29 -1.65 3.54
N GLY A 256 2.51 -1.46 2.23
CA GLY A 256 2.41 -2.51 1.22
C GLY A 256 3.73 -3.21 0.85
N GLU A 257 4.89 -2.72 1.28
CA GLU A 257 6.20 -3.28 0.96
C GLU A 257 6.39 -4.69 1.54
N PRO A 258 6.69 -5.73 0.73
CA PRO A 258 6.94 -7.07 1.23
C PRO A 258 8.04 -7.10 2.30
N GLY A 259 7.71 -7.71 3.45
CA GLY A 259 8.57 -7.75 4.62
C GLY A 259 8.30 -6.65 5.65
N THR A 260 7.49 -5.62 5.33
CA THR A 260 7.21 -4.49 6.23
C THR A 260 5.90 -4.71 7.00
N PHE A 261 5.93 -4.53 8.33
CA PHE A 261 4.76 -4.63 9.22
C PHE A 261 4.95 -3.86 10.54
N LYS A 262 5.82 -2.86 10.57
CA LYS A 262 6.10 -2.05 11.76
C LYS A 262 5.00 -1.04 12.07
N ASP A 263 4.35 -0.47 11.05
CA ASP A 263 3.25 0.47 11.25
C ASP A 263 2.03 -0.24 11.84
N ARG A 264 1.70 -1.45 11.32
CA ARG A 264 0.73 -2.35 11.91
C ARG A 264 1.01 -2.61 13.38
N PHE A 265 2.27 -2.95 13.73
CA PHE A 265 2.68 -3.24 15.10
C PHE A 265 2.36 -2.10 16.07
N TYR A 266 2.58 -0.85 15.67
CA TYR A 266 2.29 0.33 16.49
C TYR A 266 0.81 0.65 16.56
N LEU A 267 0.10 0.54 15.45
CA LEU A 267 -1.35 0.76 15.42
C LEU A 267 -2.12 -0.26 16.27
N GLU A 268 -1.73 -1.53 16.26
CA GLU A 268 -2.36 -2.58 17.07
C GLU A 268 -2.15 -2.41 18.58
N ARG A 269 -1.09 -1.72 19.02
CA ARG A 269 -0.70 -1.62 20.43
C ARG A 269 -1.02 -0.29 21.07
N ASP A 270 -0.63 0.78 20.41
CA ASP A 270 -0.69 2.13 20.98
C ASP A 270 -1.06 3.18 19.92
N PRO A 271 -2.27 3.09 19.33
CA PRO A 271 -2.69 3.98 18.25
C PRO A 271 -2.72 5.45 18.68
N HIS A 272 -2.95 5.75 19.95
CA HIS A 272 -3.04 7.12 20.43
C HIS A 272 -1.70 7.87 20.43
N ARG A 273 -0.56 7.16 20.52
CA ARG A 273 0.75 7.83 20.32
C ARG A 273 0.90 8.32 18.89
N PHE A 274 0.49 7.50 17.92
CA PHE A 274 0.44 7.91 16.53
C PHE A 274 -0.56 9.06 16.32
N LEU A 275 -1.79 8.95 16.85
CA LEU A 275 -2.84 9.95 16.69
C LEU A 275 -2.47 11.30 17.34
N GLU A 276 -1.83 11.30 18.53
CA GLU A 276 -1.34 12.52 19.14
C GLU A 276 -0.20 13.15 18.31
N GLY A 277 0.76 12.37 17.83
CA GLY A 277 1.83 12.86 16.97
C GLY A 277 1.30 13.42 15.65
N MET A 278 0.29 12.78 15.07
CA MET A 278 -0.43 13.27 13.89
C MET A 278 -1.11 14.62 14.15
N LEU A 279 -1.84 14.75 15.27
CA LEU A 279 -2.51 16.00 15.64
C LEU A 279 -1.51 17.14 15.90
N ILE A 280 -0.36 16.83 16.51
CA ILE A 280 0.73 17.82 16.68
C ILE A 280 1.29 18.25 15.32
N ALA A 281 1.52 17.31 14.38
CA ALA A 281 1.99 17.63 13.04
C ALA A 281 0.97 18.49 12.27
N ALA A 282 -0.33 18.16 12.35
CA ALA A 282 -1.42 18.95 11.77
C ALA A 282 -1.43 20.39 12.32
N TRP A 283 -1.26 20.54 13.65
CA TRP A 283 -1.16 21.85 14.28
C TRP A 283 0.09 22.62 13.82
N VAL A 284 1.23 21.95 13.69
CA VAL A 284 2.48 22.58 13.23
C VAL A 284 2.34 23.16 11.83
N VAL A 285 1.79 22.41 10.89
CA VAL A 285 1.64 22.87 9.48
C VAL A 285 0.34 23.62 9.24
N GLU A 286 -0.51 23.79 10.26
CA GLU A 286 -1.80 24.50 10.19
C GLU A 286 -2.74 23.89 9.14
N ALA A 287 -2.83 22.54 9.14
CA ALA A 287 -3.72 21.81 8.25
C ALA A 287 -5.14 21.71 8.85
N PRO A 288 -6.16 22.34 8.23
CA PRO A 288 -7.56 22.27 8.70
C PRO A 288 -8.21 20.92 8.46
N GLU A 289 -7.62 20.09 7.60
CA GLU A 289 -8.09 18.73 7.30
C GLU A 289 -6.92 17.77 7.24
N THR A 290 -7.08 16.59 7.88
CA THR A 290 -6.11 15.50 7.91
C THR A 290 -6.75 14.22 7.38
N TYR A 291 -6.11 13.61 6.40
CA TYR A 291 -6.55 12.38 5.75
C TYR A 291 -5.62 11.23 6.13
N ILE A 292 -6.16 10.20 6.76
CA ILE A 292 -5.45 8.95 7.08
C ILE A 292 -5.81 7.94 5.99
N TYR A 293 -4.84 7.56 5.17
CA TYR A 293 -5.02 6.54 4.13
C TYR A 293 -4.49 5.21 4.64
N ILE A 294 -5.40 4.26 4.89
CA ILE A 294 -5.08 2.93 5.41
C ILE A 294 -5.37 1.86 4.34
N ARG A 295 -4.46 0.92 4.20
CA ARG A 295 -4.62 -0.21 3.28
C ARG A 295 -5.80 -1.11 3.67
N ASP A 296 -6.44 -1.73 2.66
CA ASP A 296 -7.61 -2.60 2.86
C ASP A 296 -7.30 -3.86 3.68
N GLU A 297 -6.07 -4.34 3.60
CA GLU A 297 -5.61 -5.56 4.27
C GLU A 297 -5.48 -5.42 5.80
N TYR A 298 -5.76 -4.23 6.35
CA TYR A 298 -5.82 -3.98 7.80
C TYR A 298 -7.25 -3.66 8.28
N PRO A 299 -8.26 -4.53 8.03
CA PRO A 299 -9.66 -4.20 8.29
C PRO A 299 -9.98 -4.00 9.77
N GLU A 300 -9.37 -4.79 10.67
CA GLU A 300 -9.59 -4.68 12.12
C GLU A 300 -9.00 -3.38 12.69
N ILE A 301 -7.81 -2.99 12.21
CA ILE A 301 -7.17 -1.72 12.59
C ILE A 301 -7.99 -0.55 12.05
N ARG A 302 -8.52 -0.64 10.82
CA ARG A 302 -9.39 0.39 10.25
C ARG A 302 -10.64 0.62 11.09
N LEU A 303 -11.30 -0.45 11.51
CA LEU A 303 -12.48 -0.36 12.38
C LEU A 303 -12.13 0.25 13.74
N MET A 304 -11.03 -0.18 14.35
CA MET A 304 -10.53 0.40 15.60
C MET A 304 -10.22 1.91 15.44
N LEU A 305 -9.55 2.31 14.35
CA LEU A 305 -9.24 3.73 14.12
C LEU A 305 -10.50 4.58 13.91
N LEU A 306 -11.57 4.04 13.29
CA LEU A 306 -12.86 4.74 13.20
C LEU A 306 -13.42 5.03 14.59
N ASP A 307 -13.44 4.04 15.49
CA ASP A 307 -13.93 4.19 16.86
C ASP A 307 -13.07 5.18 17.65
N GLU A 308 -11.74 5.10 17.55
CA GLU A 308 -10.85 6.00 18.32
C GLU A 308 -10.82 7.43 17.76
N ILE A 309 -11.01 7.63 16.46
CA ILE A 309 -11.18 8.96 15.86
C ILE A 309 -12.48 9.61 16.38
N GLU A 310 -13.60 8.88 16.41
CA GLU A 310 -14.87 9.37 16.97
C GLU A 310 -14.72 9.78 18.44
N ARG A 311 -13.99 8.97 19.25
CA ARG A 311 -13.69 9.29 20.65
C ARG A 311 -12.84 10.55 20.79
N ILE A 312 -11.82 10.73 19.94
CA ILE A 312 -10.96 11.92 19.92
C ILE A 312 -11.79 13.18 19.59
N GLU A 313 -12.64 13.11 18.56
CA GLU A 313 -13.50 14.22 18.16
C GLU A 313 -14.52 14.56 19.26
N THR A 314 -15.17 13.54 19.85
CA THR A 314 -16.10 13.71 20.97
C THR A 314 -15.42 14.31 22.20
N ALA A 315 -14.17 13.95 22.48
CA ALA A 315 -13.37 14.52 23.57
C ALA A 315 -12.81 15.92 23.27
N GLY A 316 -13.07 16.49 22.07
CA GLY A 316 -12.58 17.80 21.66
C GLY A 316 -11.06 17.90 21.52
N LEU A 317 -10.38 16.82 21.19
CA LEU A 317 -8.93 16.76 21.08
C LEU A 317 -8.39 17.17 19.69
N SER A 318 -9.27 17.32 18.70
CA SER A 318 -8.92 17.73 17.32
C SER A 318 -9.57 19.05 16.86
N PRO A 319 -9.62 20.13 17.69
CA PRO A 319 -10.36 21.33 17.35
C PRO A 319 -9.78 22.12 16.16
N HIS A 320 -8.53 21.85 15.80
CA HIS A 320 -7.76 22.56 14.78
C HIS A 320 -7.73 21.83 13.43
N THR A 321 -8.17 20.58 13.38
CA THR A 321 -8.17 19.77 12.14
C THR A 321 -9.33 18.78 12.15
N LYS A 322 -9.98 18.62 10.99
CA LYS A 322 -10.97 17.58 10.78
C LYS A 322 -10.32 16.31 10.32
N LEU A 323 -10.69 15.18 10.90
CA LEU A 323 -10.11 13.88 10.60
C LEU A 323 -10.94 13.12 9.56
N HIS A 324 -10.26 12.50 8.60
CA HIS A 324 -10.85 11.66 7.58
C HIS A 324 -10.06 10.36 7.48
N LEU A 325 -10.72 9.22 7.66
CA LEU A 325 -10.14 7.92 7.38
C LEU A 325 -10.54 7.47 5.97
N ARG A 326 -9.55 7.16 5.13
CA ARG A 326 -9.72 6.68 3.76
C ARG A 326 -9.25 5.24 3.65
N ARG A 327 -10.08 4.38 3.06
CA ARG A 327 -9.79 2.97 2.84
C ARG A 327 -9.12 2.78 1.48
N GLY A 328 -7.89 2.24 1.45
CA GLY A 328 -7.26 1.76 0.22
C GLY A 328 -8.03 0.60 -0.41
N ALA A 329 -7.62 0.16 -1.59
CA ALA A 329 -8.31 -0.91 -2.30
C ALA A 329 -7.34 -1.92 -2.95
N GLY A 330 -6.21 -2.20 -2.30
CA GLY A 330 -5.24 -3.19 -2.75
C GLY A 330 -4.41 -2.71 -3.94
N ALA A 331 -3.54 -1.73 -3.74
CA ALA A 331 -2.56 -1.30 -4.73
C ALA A 331 -1.33 -0.72 -4.00
N TYR A 332 -0.21 -1.46 -4.02
CA TYR A 332 1.06 -1.06 -3.42
C TYR A 332 1.52 0.34 -3.86
N ILE A 333 1.26 0.69 -5.12
CA ILE A 333 1.64 2.00 -5.66
C ILE A 333 1.01 3.17 -4.88
N CYS A 334 -0.11 2.97 -4.18
CA CYS A 334 -0.74 4.00 -3.36
C CYS A 334 0.07 4.36 -2.10
N GLY A 335 1.12 3.60 -1.77
CA GLY A 335 2.15 4.00 -0.80
C GLY A 335 3.09 5.09 -1.34
N GLU A 336 3.14 5.35 -2.64
CA GLU A 336 3.85 6.50 -3.22
C GLU A 336 3.04 7.78 -2.97
N GLU A 337 3.71 8.87 -2.50
CA GLU A 337 3.04 10.06 -1.97
C GLU A 337 2.02 10.70 -2.92
N SER A 338 2.31 10.79 -4.23
CA SER A 338 1.41 11.40 -5.20
C SER A 338 0.31 10.44 -5.68
N ALA A 339 0.59 9.15 -5.76
CA ALA A 339 -0.40 8.11 -6.06
C ALA A 339 -1.44 7.97 -4.94
N MET A 340 -1.01 8.06 -3.67
CA MET A 340 -1.91 8.10 -2.52
C MET A 340 -2.89 9.28 -2.61
N ILE A 341 -2.39 10.45 -2.98
CA ILE A 341 -3.21 11.65 -3.17
C ILE A 341 -4.24 11.46 -4.28
N GLU A 342 -3.84 10.91 -5.44
CA GLU A 342 -4.78 10.58 -6.52
C GLU A 342 -5.87 9.61 -6.04
N SER A 343 -5.50 8.60 -5.24
CA SER A 343 -6.45 7.65 -4.64
C SER A 343 -7.42 8.34 -3.67
N ILE A 344 -6.94 9.19 -2.76
CA ILE A 344 -7.80 9.95 -1.84
C ILE A 344 -8.78 10.85 -2.62
N GLU A 345 -8.37 11.36 -3.77
CA GLU A 345 -9.22 12.16 -4.66
C GLU A 345 -10.20 11.33 -5.51
N GLY A 346 -10.30 10.01 -5.28
CA GLY A 346 -11.23 9.12 -5.98
C GLY A 346 -10.83 8.79 -7.41
N LYS A 347 -9.54 8.71 -7.68
CA LYS A 347 -8.94 8.41 -8.98
C LYS A 347 -8.11 7.14 -8.92
N ARG A 348 -7.57 6.68 -10.07
CA ARG A 348 -6.51 5.69 -10.10
C ARG A 348 -5.27 6.24 -9.38
N GLY A 349 -4.63 5.42 -8.54
CA GLY A 349 -3.41 5.77 -7.83
C GLY A 349 -2.20 5.85 -8.76
N LEU A 350 -2.16 6.84 -9.62
CA LEU A 350 -1.08 7.04 -10.57
C LEU A 350 -0.10 8.09 -10.07
N PRO A 351 1.20 7.78 -9.95
CA PRO A 351 2.23 8.76 -9.60
C PRO A 351 2.23 9.97 -10.51
N ARG A 352 2.39 11.16 -9.93
CA ARG A 352 2.48 12.43 -10.66
C ARG A 352 3.92 12.71 -11.09
N PRO A 353 4.15 13.33 -12.28
CA PRO A 353 5.45 13.90 -12.61
C PRO A 353 5.87 14.97 -11.60
N ARG A 354 7.15 15.06 -11.31
CA ARG A 354 7.76 16.07 -10.43
C ARG A 354 8.75 16.95 -11.20
N PRO A 355 8.81 18.28 -10.98
CA PRO A 355 7.92 19.13 -10.20
C PRO A 355 6.52 19.31 -10.83
N PRO A 356 5.48 19.80 -10.08
CA PRO A 356 5.54 20.25 -8.68
C PRO A 356 5.56 19.09 -7.68
N TYR A 357 6.15 19.32 -6.50
CA TYR A 357 6.13 18.35 -5.40
C TYR A 357 4.81 18.43 -4.62
N VAL A 358 4.44 17.35 -3.93
CA VAL A 358 3.23 17.26 -3.11
C VAL A 358 3.18 18.38 -2.04
N ALA A 359 4.33 18.75 -1.49
CA ALA A 359 4.45 19.88 -0.57
C ALA A 359 3.95 21.21 -1.15
N GLN A 360 3.96 21.37 -2.47
CA GLN A 360 3.51 22.58 -3.20
C GLN A 360 2.09 22.40 -3.77
N VAL A 361 1.85 21.27 -4.44
CA VAL A 361 0.59 20.94 -5.09
C VAL A 361 0.23 19.49 -4.78
N GLY A 362 -0.45 19.27 -3.68
CA GLY A 362 -0.87 17.96 -3.22
C GLY A 362 -2.38 17.76 -3.28
N LEU A 363 -2.97 17.41 -2.14
CA LEU A 363 -4.37 17.03 -1.99
C LEU A 363 -5.31 18.20 -2.38
N PHE A 364 -6.21 17.93 -3.31
CA PHE A 364 -7.13 18.92 -3.87
C PHE A 364 -6.45 20.19 -4.43
N GLY A 365 -5.23 20.02 -4.96
CA GLY A 365 -4.42 21.12 -5.49
C GLY A 365 -3.83 22.05 -4.42
N ARG A 366 -3.79 21.63 -3.15
CA ARG A 366 -3.27 22.40 -2.02
C ARG A 366 -1.90 21.89 -1.59
N PRO A 367 -1.06 22.76 -1.00
CA PRO A 367 0.17 22.32 -0.33
C PRO A 367 -0.16 21.25 0.70
N THR A 368 0.56 20.12 0.64
CA THR A 368 0.20 18.97 1.49
C THR A 368 1.45 18.43 2.20
N LEU A 369 1.36 18.30 3.53
CA LEU A 369 2.27 17.45 4.28
C LEU A 369 1.86 15.99 4.05
N GLU A 370 2.82 15.14 3.74
CA GLU A 370 2.64 13.69 3.74
C GLU A 370 3.62 13.09 4.75
N GLN A 371 3.13 12.18 5.63
CA GLN A 371 3.94 11.51 6.65
C GLN A 371 3.49 10.06 6.88
N ASN A 372 4.46 9.19 7.15
CA ASN A 372 4.25 7.81 7.52
C ASN A 372 3.83 7.65 9.00
N VAL A 373 3.13 6.57 9.33
CA VAL A 373 2.62 6.25 10.68
C VAL A 373 3.73 6.21 11.73
N GLU A 374 4.80 5.43 11.53
CA GLU A 374 5.89 5.31 12.52
C GLU A 374 6.58 6.64 12.75
N THR A 375 6.77 7.45 11.71
CA THR A 375 7.36 8.79 11.85
C THR A 375 6.56 9.63 12.84
N LEU A 376 5.23 9.61 12.73
CA LEU A 376 4.31 10.35 13.60
C LEU A 376 4.23 9.76 15.01
N TYR A 377 4.33 8.45 15.14
CA TYR A 377 4.32 7.75 16.42
C TYR A 377 5.40 8.25 17.38
N TRP A 378 6.57 8.63 16.87
CA TRP A 378 7.70 9.09 17.69
C TRP A 378 7.67 10.58 18.02
N ILE A 379 6.82 11.39 17.39
CA ILE A 379 6.77 12.85 17.56
C ILE A 379 6.58 13.26 19.02
N ARG A 380 5.60 12.64 19.70
CA ARG A 380 5.32 12.95 21.10
C ARG A 380 6.57 12.78 21.97
N ASP A 381 7.18 11.61 21.95
CA ASP A 381 8.34 11.32 22.80
C ASP A 381 9.53 12.23 22.50
N ILE A 382 9.77 12.50 21.22
CA ILE A 382 10.85 13.38 20.78
C ILE A 382 10.65 14.79 21.31
N VAL A 383 9.45 15.33 21.24
CA VAL A 383 9.15 16.69 21.68
C VAL A 383 9.13 16.80 23.22
N GLU A 384 8.63 15.78 23.92
CA GLU A 384 8.61 15.75 25.39
C GLU A 384 10.00 15.54 25.99
N LYS A 385 10.78 14.59 25.46
CA LYS A 385 12.07 14.16 26.03
C LYS A 385 13.27 14.93 25.46
N GLY A 386 13.07 15.66 24.36
CA GLY A 386 14.09 16.42 23.67
C GLY A 386 14.94 15.61 22.68
N ALA A 387 15.69 16.33 21.85
CA ALA A 387 16.51 15.74 20.78
C ALA A 387 17.60 14.79 21.31
N GLU A 388 18.20 15.10 22.46
CA GLU A 388 19.26 14.28 23.05
C GLU A 388 18.79 12.88 23.41
N TRP A 389 17.52 12.70 23.79
CA TRP A 389 16.96 11.39 24.06
C TRP A 389 17.08 10.44 22.86
N VAL A 390 16.96 10.97 21.64
CA VAL A 390 17.16 10.19 20.40
C VAL A 390 18.63 10.07 20.07
N THR A 391 19.37 11.20 20.05
CA THR A 391 20.75 11.25 19.54
C THR A 391 21.76 10.57 20.43
N ALA A 392 21.42 10.32 21.70
CA ALA A 392 22.23 9.53 22.64
C ALA A 392 22.19 8.01 22.33
N GLN A 393 21.25 7.57 21.48
CA GLN A 393 21.14 6.18 21.06
C GLN A 393 21.83 5.97 19.71
N GLY A 394 22.12 4.73 19.37
CA GLY A 394 22.74 4.36 18.10
C GLY A 394 23.98 3.48 18.28
N ARG A 395 24.42 2.87 17.17
CA ARG A 395 25.63 2.05 17.09
C ARG A 395 26.43 2.40 15.82
N HIS A 396 27.69 2.05 15.79
CA HIS A 396 28.56 2.20 14.61
C HIS A 396 28.50 3.64 14.04
N GLU A 397 28.66 4.65 14.92
CA GLU A 397 28.65 6.09 14.59
C GLU A 397 27.29 6.62 14.07
N ARG A 398 26.23 5.81 14.12
CA ARG A 398 24.87 6.25 13.78
C ARG A 398 24.13 6.73 15.03
N LYS A 399 23.09 7.54 14.83
CA LYS A 399 22.33 8.15 15.92
C LYS A 399 20.85 7.81 15.81
N GLY A 400 20.23 7.59 16.97
CA GLY A 400 18.82 7.30 17.10
C GLY A 400 18.53 5.80 17.15
N PHE A 401 17.29 5.46 16.92
CA PHE A 401 16.78 4.09 16.88
C PHE A 401 15.90 3.89 15.66
N ARG A 402 15.66 2.64 15.29
CA ARG A 402 14.82 2.23 14.16
C ARG A 402 13.99 1.02 14.55
N SER A 403 12.81 0.92 13.98
CA SER A 403 11.97 -0.27 14.08
C SER A 403 12.20 -1.15 12.86
N PHE A 404 12.80 -2.30 13.07
CA PHE A 404 13.04 -3.28 12.02
C PHE A 404 11.93 -4.32 12.01
N SER A 405 11.26 -4.49 10.86
CA SER A 405 10.38 -5.62 10.60
C SER A 405 11.23 -6.82 10.21
N VAL A 406 11.49 -7.73 11.15
CA VAL A 406 12.36 -8.90 10.92
C VAL A 406 11.52 -10.14 10.64
N SER A 407 11.76 -10.78 9.50
CA SER A 407 11.10 -12.03 9.08
C SER A 407 12.06 -12.98 8.36
N GLY A 408 11.56 -14.08 7.81
CA GLY A 408 12.39 -15.09 7.17
C GLY A 408 12.94 -16.13 8.15
N ARG A 409 14.20 -16.54 7.99
CA ARG A 409 14.79 -17.70 8.66
C ARG A 409 15.36 -17.41 10.06
N VAL A 410 14.62 -16.70 10.90
CA VAL A 410 14.97 -16.43 12.31
C VAL A 410 14.05 -17.13 13.28
N LYS A 411 14.51 -17.36 14.53
CA LYS A 411 13.71 -18.01 15.58
C LYS A 411 12.53 -17.14 16.02
N ASN A 412 12.76 -15.86 16.21
CA ASN A 412 11.76 -14.92 16.71
C ASN A 412 11.54 -13.78 15.71
N PRO A 413 10.75 -13.98 14.63
CA PRO A 413 10.36 -12.89 13.75
C PRO A 413 9.49 -11.86 14.51
N GLY A 414 9.40 -10.64 13.98
CA GLY A 414 8.62 -9.56 14.59
C GLY A 414 9.30 -8.20 14.48
N VAL A 415 8.64 -7.16 14.98
CA VAL A 415 9.22 -5.81 14.99
C VAL A 415 10.24 -5.68 16.12
N LYS A 416 11.44 -5.22 15.77
CA LYS A 416 12.58 -5.03 16.68
C LYS A 416 12.93 -3.54 16.74
N LEU A 417 12.70 -2.92 17.89
CA LEU A 417 13.21 -1.58 18.15
C LEU A 417 14.69 -1.73 18.53
N ALA A 418 15.58 -1.24 17.68
CA ALA A 418 17.02 -1.36 17.85
C ALA A 418 17.74 -0.03 17.59
N PRO A 419 18.98 0.14 18.09
CA PRO A 419 19.80 1.31 17.77
C PRO A 419 19.98 1.47 16.26
N ALA A 420 19.89 2.70 15.73
CA ALA A 420 20.25 2.99 14.35
C ALA A 420 21.70 2.57 14.10
N GLY A 421 21.96 1.95 12.96
CA GLY A 421 23.28 1.40 12.63
C GLY A 421 23.53 -0.02 13.17
N VAL A 422 22.56 -0.65 13.86
CA VAL A 422 22.65 -2.08 14.17
C VAL A 422 22.96 -2.87 12.88
N THR A 423 23.78 -3.92 12.98
CA THR A 423 24.07 -4.78 11.84
C THR A 423 23.05 -5.91 11.72
N VAL A 424 22.97 -6.57 10.56
CA VAL A 424 22.03 -7.70 10.44
C VAL A 424 22.45 -8.86 11.33
N ARG A 425 23.76 -9.06 11.55
CA ARG A 425 24.27 -10.08 12.48
C ARG A 425 23.77 -9.84 13.89
N GLU A 426 23.88 -8.59 14.39
CA GLU A 426 23.34 -8.19 15.70
C GLU A 426 21.81 -8.36 15.76
N LEU A 427 21.08 -8.02 14.68
CA LEU A 427 19.62 -8.23 14.63
C LEU A 427 19.23 -9.71 14.75
N ILE A 428 19.98 -10.60 14.10
CA ILE A 428 19.77 -12.05 14.20
C ILE A 428 20.04 -12.53 15.61
N GLU A 429 21.22 -12.22 16.17
CA GLU A 429 21.72 -12.79 17.42
C GLU A 429 21.06 -12.17 18.65
N GLU A 430 21.07 -10.83 18.76
CA GLU A 430 20.60 -10.13 19.96
C GLU A 430 19.08 -9.95 20.00
N PHE A 431 18.45 -9.68 18.83
CA PHE A 431 17.05 -9.28 18.79
C PHE A 431 16.11 -10.41 18.31
N SER A 432 16.63 -11.40 17.57
CA SER A 432 15.79 -12.43 16.95
C SER A 432 16.06 -13.84 17.46
N GLY A 433 16.95 -14.01 18.45
CA GLY A 433 17.23 -15.28 19.11
C GLY A 433 18.01 -16.27 18.24
N GLY A 434 18.68 -15.79 17.20
CA GLY A 434 19.47 -16.58 16.26
C GLY A 434 18.68 -17.04 15.04
N MET A 435 19.35 -17.80 14.18
CA MET A 435 18.76 -18.45 13.01
C MET A 435 17.75 -19.52 13.42
N ALA A 436 16.73 -19.73 12.59
CA ALA A 436 15.80 -20.84 12.75
C ALA A 436 16.55 -22.19 12.71
N ASP A 437 16.04 -23.19 13.43
CA ASP A 437 16.71 -24.48 13.58
C ASP A 437 16.95 -25.18 12.24
N GLY A 438 18.18 -25.60 12.01
CA GLY A 438 18.62 -26.27 10.79
C GLY A 438 18.80 -25.31 9.59
N HIS A 439 18.91 -24.00 9.81
CA HIS A 439 19.22 -23.00 8.80
C HIS A 439 20.56 -22.32 9.09
N THR A 440 21.37 -22.13 8.05
CA THR A 440 22.62 -21.37 8.08
C THR A 440 22.41 -20.05 7.35
N PHE A 441 22.81 -18.94 7.95
CA PHE A 441 22.67 -17.61 7.36
C PHE A 441 23.51 -17.49 6.07
N THR A 442 22.92 -17.00 4.97
CA THR A 442 23.61 -16.82 3.68
C THR A 442 23.38 -15.45 3.05
N GLY A 443 22.30 -14.76 3.39
CA GLY A 443 21.99 -13.45 2.83
C GLY A 443 20.76 -12.81 3.46
N TYR A 444 20.48 -11.58 3.06
CA TYR A 444 19.35 -10.83 3.62
C TYR A 444 18.89 -9.71 2.70
N LEU A 445 17.61 -9.34 2.84
CA LEU A 445 17.07 -8.09 2.32
C LEU A 445 17.20 -7.04 3.43
N PRO A 446 17.86 -5.90 3.19
CA PRO A 446 18.06 -4.88 4.24
C PRO A 446 16.89 -3.89 4.36
N GLY A 447 15.99 -3.82 3.37
CA GLY A 447 14.98 -2.77 3.26
C GLY A 447 13.72 -3.17 2.51
N GLY A 448 13.29 -4.42 2.59
CA GLY A 448 12.13 -4.94 1.86
C GLY A 448 12.44 -5.27 0.40
N ALA A 449 11.39 -5.45 -0.39
CA ALA A 449 11.49 -5.88 -1.79
C ALA A 449 12.35 -4.94 -2.65
N SER A 450 12.24 -3.65 -2.43
CA SER A 450 12.99 -2.62 -3.17
C SER A 450 14.44 -2.44 -2.68
N GLY A 451 14.75 -2.93 -1.47
CA GLY A 451 16.03 -2.69 -0.78
C GLY A 451 17.25 -3.43 -1.32
N GLY A 452 17.05 -4.38 -2.25
CA GLY A 452 18.11 -5.26 -2.76
C GLY A 452 18.38 -6.47 -1.88
N ILE A 453 19.43 -7.25 -2.22
CA ILE A 453 19.84 -8.47 -1.51
C ILE A 453 21.35 -8.41 -1.25
N LEU A 454 21.75 -8.61 0.00
CA LEU A 454 23.17 -8.65 0.40
C LEU A 454 23.56 -10.04 0.94
N PRO A 455 24.80 -10.50 0.67
CA PRO A 455 25.31 -11.77 1.16
C PRO A 455 25.71 -11.70 2.64
N GLU A 456 25.87 -12.86 3.27
CA GLU A 456 26.37 -13.03 4.65
C GLU A 456 27.70 -12.29 4.88
N SER A 457 28.60 -12.28 3.91
CA SER A 457 29.89 -11.58 3.99
C SER A 457 29.78 -10.07 4.21
N MET A 458 28.58 -9.50 4.02
CA MET A 458 28.24 -8.09 4.27
C MET A 458 27.32 -7.90 5.49
N ALA A 459 27.24 -8.90 6.37
CA ALA A 459 26.37 -8.90 7.55
C ALA A 459 26.71 -7.84 8.61
N ASP A 460 27.93 -7.32 8.59
CA ASP A 460 28.45 -6.35 9.56
C ASP A 460 28.35 -4.89 9.09
N LEU A 461 27.62 -4.65 7.97
CA LEU A 461 27.31 -3.30 7.52
C LEU A 461 26.27 -2.67 8.44
N PRO A 462 26.47 -1.40 8.87
CA PRO A 462 25.48 -0.68 9.66
C PRO A 462 24.19 -0.45 8.87
N LEU A 463 23.05 -0.82 9.43
CA LEU A 463 21.72 -0.60 8.84
C LEU A 463 21.19 0.78 9.23
N ASP A 464 21.36 1.75 8.35
CA ASP A 464 20.79 3.10 8.46
C ASP A 464 20.78 3.77 7.08
N PHE A 465 20.10 4.90 6.96
CA PHE A 465 20.09 5.72 5.75
C PHE A 465 21.51 6.18 5.38
N GLY A 466 21.89 6.04 4.12
CA GLY A 466 23.19 6.47 3.59
C GLY A 466 24.33 5.48 3.82
N THR A 467 24.05 4.24 4.25
CA THR A 467 25.10 3.24 4.50
C THR A 467 25.22 2.19 3.43
N LEU A 468 24.12 1.85 2.75
CA LEU A 468 24.05 0.72 1.83
C LEU A 468 24.00 1.12 0.35
N GLU A 469 23.80 2.39 0.03
CA GLU A 469 23.57 2.90 -1.33
C GLU A 469 24.78 2.62 -2.26
N LYS A 470 26.00 2.70 -1.74
CA LYS A 470 27.23 2.36 -2.51
C LYS A 470 27.29 0.88 -2.93
N TYR A 471 26.49 0.04 -2.31
CA TYR A 471 26.37 -1.38 -2.63
C TYR A 471 25.17 -1.69 -3.55
N GLY A 472 24.39 -0.69 -3.93
CA GLY A 472 23.16 -0.84 -4.72
C GLY A 472 21.96 -1.26 -3.89
N CYS A 473 22.01 -1.06 -2.57
CA CYS A 473 20.98 -1.40 -1.61
C CYS A 473 20.60 -0.21 -0.76
N PHE A 474 19.49 -0.30 -0.03
CA PHE A 474 19.10 0.72 0.96
C PHE A 474 18.21 0.10 2.05
N VAL A 475 18.14 0.76 3.21
CA VAL A 475 17.33 0.27 4.33
C VAL A 475 15.82 0.50 4.15
N GLY A 476 15.42 1.37 3.25
CA GLY A 476 14.02 1.60 2.88
C GLY A 476 13.08 1.72 4.08
N SER A 477 12.11 0.82 4.14
CA SER A 477 11.13 0.70 5.21
C SER A 477 11.65 -0.05 6.45
N HIS A 478 12.96 -0.39 6.52
CA HIS A 478 13.57 -1.22 7.57
C HIS A 478 12.98 -2.64 7.68
N ALA A 479 12.50 -3.18 6.57
CA ALA A 479 12.07 -4.57 6.47
C ALA A 479 13.28 -5.46 6.21
N VAL A 480 13.62 -6.30 7.18
CA VAL A 480 14.79 -7.20 7.08
C VAL A 480 14.29 -8.63 6.94
N VAL A 481 14.52 -9.24 5.78
CA VAL A 481 14.16 -10.63 5.52
C VAL A 481 15.44 -11.46 5.51
N ILE A 482 15.55 -12.42 6.44
CA ILE A 482 16.74 -13.26 6.61
C ILE A 482 16.61 -14.52 5.76
N LEU A 483 17.66 -14.79 4.95
CA LEU A 483 17.77 -15.91 4.03
C LEU A 483 18.80 -16.93 4.52
N SER A 484 18.68 -18.17 4.08
CA SER A 484 19.54 -19.26 4.50
C SER A 484 20.07 -20.09 3.32
N ASP A 485 20.92 -21.05 3.63
CA ASP A 485 21.45 -22.07 2.72
C ASP A 485 20.37 -22.91 2.01
N LYS A 486 19.13 -22.87 2.49
CA LYS A 486 18.00 -23.57 1.86
C LYS A 486 17.25 -22.71 0.83
N ASP A 487 17.52 -21.43 0.79
CA ASP A 487 16.84 -20.48 -0.10
C ASP A 487 17.68 -20.30 -1.39
N ASP A 488 17.02 -20.26 -2.54
CA ASP A 488 17.63 -19.99 -3.84
C ASP A 488 17.54 -18.48 -4.13
N MET A 489 18.69 -17.81 -4.26
CA MET A 489 18.73 -16.35 -4.44
C MET A 489 18.09 -15.89 -5.76
N LYS A 490 18.08 -16.75 -6.79
CA LYS A 490 17.36 -16.47 -8.04
C LYS A 490 15.86 -16.55 -7.84
N ALA A 491 15.38 -17.55 -7.08
CA ALA A 491 13.96 -17.66 -6.74
C ALA A 491 13.51 -16.48 -5.88
N VAL A 492 14.32 -16.04 -4.92
CA VAL A 492 14.08 -14.81 -4.13
C VAL A 492 13.92 -13.60 -5.06
N ALA A 493 14.89 -13.35 -5.94
CA ALA A 493 14.84 -12.22 -6.85
C ALA A 493 13.67 -12.30 -7.84
N LEU A 494 13.32 -13.50 -8.32
CA LEU A 494 12.18 -13.73 -9.21
C LEU A 494 10.85 -13.44 -8.49
N ASN A 495 10.66 -13.92 -7.25
CA ASN A 495 9.46 -13.61 -6.46
C ASN A 495 9.28 -12.11 -6.29
N LEU A 496 10.35 -11.38 -5.98
CA LEU A 496 10.32 -9.93 -5.85
C LEU A 496 10.06 -9.23 -7.19
N MET A 497 10.60 -9.72 -8.31
CA MET A 497 10.33 -9.16 -9.64
C MET A 497 8.87 -9.37 -10.04
N LYS A 498 8.28 -10.54 -9.76
CA LYS A 498 6.84 -10.81 -9.97
C LYS A 498 5.97 -9.88 -9.14
N PHE A 499 6.33 -9.63 -7.89
CA PHE A 499 5.66 -8.62 -7.07
C PHE A 499 5.66 -7.24 -7.75
N PHE A 500 6.79 -6.78 -8.29
CA PHE A 500 6.84 -5.48 -8.99
C PHE A 500 6.11 -5.49 -10.33
N GLU A 501 6.04 -6.63 -11.03
CA GLU A 501 5.22 -6.82 -12.22
C GLU A 501 3.74 -6.63 -11.90
N ASP A 502 3.23 -7.34 -10.87
CA ASP A 502 1.83 -7.31 -10.44
C ASP A 502 1.41 -5.94 -9.90
N GLU A 503 2.30 -5.25 -9.17
CA GLU A 503 2.04 -3.96 -8.54
C GLU A 503 2.38 -2.76 -9.45
N SER A 504 2.83 -2.99 -10.67
CA SER A 504 3.04 -1.92 -11.64
C SER A 504 1.72 -1.23 -11.99
N CYS A 505 1.62 0.09 -11.75
CA CYS A 505 0.42 0.86 -12.11
C CYS A 505 0.18 0.96 -13.63
N GLY A 506 1.12 0.50 -14.45
CA GLY A 506 1.03 0.49 -15.91
C GLY A 506 1.27 1.85 -16.60
N GLN A 507 1.52 2.93 -15.85
CA GLN A 507 1.61 4.28 -16.41
C GLN A 507 2.83 4.46 -17.32
N CYS A 508 4.04 4.11 -16.86
CA CYS A 508 5.26 4.31 -17.64
C CYS A 508 5.77 3.01 -18.28
N THR A 509 6.18 3.10 -19.54
CA THR A 509 6.65 1.94 -20.32
C THR A 509 7.84 1.22 -19.72
N PRO A 510 8.89 1.91 -19.18
CA PRO A 510 10.04 1.22 -18.61
C PRO A 510 9.67 0.28 -17.47
N CYS A 511 8.78 0.67 -16.57
CA CYS A 511 8.28 -0.16 -15.49
C CYS A 511 7.36 -1.27 -16.03
N ARG A 512 6.24 -0.92 -16.67
CA ARG A 512 5.22 -1.86 -17.15
C ARG A 512 5.79 -3.00 -18.00
N VAL A 513 6.64 -2.67 -18.97
CA VAL A 513 7.23 -3.66 -19.89
C VAL A 513 8.50 -4.27 -19.33
N GLY A 514 9.27 -3.49 -18.57
CA GLY A 514 10.56 -3.93 -18.01
C GLY A 514 10.38 -5.00 -16.96
N THR A 515 9.44 -4.84 -16.00
CA THR A 515 9.18 -5.84 -14.96
C THR A 515 8.66 -7.14 -15.55
N GLU A 516 7.67 -7.08 -16.48
CA GLU A 516 7.14 -8.27 -17.18
C GLU A 516 8.24 -9.02 -17.95
N LYS A 517 9.06 -8.31 -18.74
CA LYS A 517 10.14 -8.94 -19.50
C LYS A 517 11.22 -9.53 -18.60
N ALA A 518 11.60 -8.81 -17.54
CA ALA A 518 12.60 -9.30 -16.59
C ALA A 518 12.09 -10.56 -15.88
N ALA A 519 10.87 -10.57 -15.36
CA ALA A 519 10.27 -11.74 -14.72
C ALA A 519 10.28 -12.97 -15.66
N ARG A 520 9.84 -12.81 -16.91
CA ARG A 520 9.84 -13.89 -17.92
C ARG A 520 11.24 -14.41 -18.25
N LEU A 521 12.23 -13.52 -18.36
CA LEU A 521 13.63 -13.93 -18.61
C LEU A 521 14.25 -14.65 -17.41
N MET A 522 13.86 -14.26 -16.18
CA MET A 522 14.33 -14.90 -14.96
C MET A 522 13.69 -16.27 -14.74
N GLU A 523 12.44 -16.47 -15.18
CA GLU A 523 11.69 -17.71 -15.03
C GLU A 523 12.08 -18.78 -16.06
N ASN A 524 12.38 -18.38 -17.31
CA ASN A 524 12.50 -19.28 -18.46
C ASN A 524 13.97 -19.48 -18.88
N GLY A 525 14.70 -20.32 -18.16
CA GLY A 525 16.04 -20.78 -18.55
C GLY A 525 17.21 -20.03 -17.90
N PRO A 526 18.42 -20.16 -18.45
CA PRO A 526 19.59 -19.43 -17.95
C PRO A 526 19.40 -17.92 -18.09
N TRP A 527 19.78 -17.19 -17.05
CA TRP A 527 19.65 -15.73 -17.07
C TRP A 527 20.57 -15.09 -18.11
N ASN A 528 20.00 -14.41 -19.08
CA ASN A 528 20.74 -13.53 -20.00
C ASN A 528 21.15 -12.27 -19.24
N GLN A 529 22.36 -12.29 -18.66
CA GLN A 529 22.84 -11.24 -17.77
C GLN A 529 22.93 -9.89 -18.47
N GLU A 530 23.41 -9.83 -19.71
CA GLU A 530 23.56 -8.60 -20.49
C GLU A 530 22.19 -7.93 -20.69
N LEU A 531 21.20 -8.66 -21.18
CA LEU A 531 19.85 -8.16 -21.41
C LEU A 531 19.15 -7.74 -20.11
N LEU A 532 19.34 -8.51 -19.02
CA LEU A 532 18.78 -8.17 -17.70
C LEU A 532 19.40 -6.89 -17.12
N ILE A 533 20.68 -6.63 -17.36
CA ILE A 533 21.35 -5.39 -16.95
C ILE A 533 20.82 -4.20 -17.75
N GLU A 534 20.64 -4.35 -19.08
CA GLU A 534 20.06 -3.29 -19.94
C GLU A 534 18.62 -2.94 -19.52
N LEU A 535 17.77 -3.95 -19.28
CA LEU A 535 16.42 -3.75 -18.78
C LEU A 535 16.40 -3.05 -17.41
N SER A 536 17.31 -3.47 -16.51
CA SER A 536 17.45 -2.85 -15.19
C SER A 536 17.84 -1.37 -15.28
N ALA A 537 18.77 -1.03 -16.17
CA ALA A 537 19.14 0.36 -16.43
C ALA A 537 17.98 1.18 -16.98
N ALA A 538 17.23 0.64 -17.95
CA ALA A 538 16.06 1.32 -18.51
C ALA A 538 14.97 1.57 -17.47
N MET A 539 14.68 0.59 -16.60
CA MET A 539 13.71 0.74 -15.49
C MET A 539 14.18 1.80 -14.50
N ARG A 540 15.42 1.72 -14.03
CA ARG A 540 15.98 2.66 -13.04
C ARG A 540 16.00 4.10 -13.55
N ASP A 541 16.42 4.32 -14.78
CA ASP A 541 16.74 5.66 -15.31
C ASP A 541 15.52 6.36 -15.92
N ALA A 542 14.49 5.62 -16.36
CA ALA A 542 13.37 6.17 -17.12
C ALA A 542 11.98 5.91 -16.49
N SER A 543 11.88 5.26 -15.33
CA SER A 543 10.60 5.13 -14.62
C SER A 543 10.23 6.41 -13.88
N ILE A 544 8.93 6.71 -13.80
CA ILE A 544 8.39 7.92 -13.17
C ILE A 544 8.59 7.92 -11.65
N CYS A 545 8.43 6.76 -10.99
CA CYS A 545 8.44 6.65 -9.53
C CYS A 545 9.39 5.59 -9.01
N GLY A 546 9.57 5.57 -7.68
CA GLY A 546 10.45 4.65 -6.97
C GLY A 546 10.17 3.17 -7.22
N LEU A 547 8.91 2.77 -7.48
CA LEU A 547 8.58 1.38 -7.78
C LEU A 547 9.41 0.87 -8.97
N GLY A 548 9.26 1.47 -10.14
CA GLY A 548 9.99 1.03 -11.32
C GLY A 548 11.50 1.28 -11.24
N GLN A 549 11.92 2.35 -10.54
CA GLN A 549 13.34 2.67 -10.36
C GLN A 549 14.07 1.63 -9.49
N ALA A 550 13.39 1.02 -8.52
CA ALA A 550 13.98 0.07 -7.58
C ALA A 550 13.64 -1.40 -7.87
N ALA A 551 12.69 -1.68 -8.77
CA ALA A 551 12.21 -3.04 -9.07
C ALA A 551 13.34 -4.03 -9.41
N SER A 552 14.39 -3.55 -10.08
CA SER A 552 15.52 -4.40 -10.47
C SER A 552 16.63 -4.54 -9.42
N ASN A 553 16.55 -3.88 -8.26
CA ASN A 553 17.61 -3.94 -7.26
C ASN A 553 17.91 -5.37 -6.78
N PRO A 554 16.91 -6.23 -6.44
CA PRO A 554 17.16 -7.62 -6.08
C PRO A 554 17.87 -8.42 -7.18
N LEU A 555 17.41 -8.25 -8.42
CA LEU A 555 18.03 -8.89 -9.60
C LEU A 555 19.48 -8.49 -9.76
N THR A 556 19.78 -7.18 -9.76
CA THR A 556 21.15 -6.68 -9.93
C THR A 556 22.07 -7.10 -8.78
N CYS A 557 21.52 -7.23 -7.56
CA CYS A 557 22.26 -7.77 -6.42
C CYS A 557 22.61 -9.26 -6.60
N VAL A 558 21.69 -10.08 -7.09
CA VAL A 558 21.98 -11.50 -7.37
C VAL A 558 23.05 -11.63 -8.44
N LEU A 559 22.97 -10.87 -9.54
CA LEU A 559 24.00 -10.87 -10.58
C LEU A 559 25.38 -10.47 -10.04
N LYS A 560 25.43 -9.55 -9.08
CA LYS A 560 26.69 -9.02 -8.54
C LYS A 560 27.28 -9.84 -7.40
N TYR A 561 26.46 -10.31 -6.48
CA TYR A 561 26.91 -10.87 -5.20
C TYR A 561 26.74 -12.39 -5.09
N PHE A 562 25.98 -13.02 -5.99
CA PHE A 562 25.71 -14.45 -5.97
C PHE A 562 26.00 -15.12 -7.34
N PRO A 563 27.17 -14.89 -7.96
CA PRO A 563 27.48 -15.39 -9.30
C PRO A 563 27.38 -16.91 -9.41
N ASP A 564 27.72 -17.64 -8.33
CA ASP A 564 27.68 -19.12 -8.31
C ASP A 564 26.23 -19.65 -8.42
N GLU A 565 25.25 -18.89 -8.00
CA GLU A 565 23.82 -19.27 -8.14
C GLU A 565 23.35 -19.23 -9.60
N LEU A 566 23.98 -18.42 -10.46
CA LEU A 566 23.55 -18.25 -11.85
C LEU A 566 23.76 -19.49 -12.70
N THR A 567 24.70 -20.37 -12.31
CA THR A 567 25.01 -21.63 -13.00
C THR A 567 24.13 -22.81 -12.56
N LYS A 568 23.40 -22.66 -11.42
CA LYS A 568 22.55 -23.69 -10.86
C LYS A 568 21.13 -23.64 -11.49
N PRO A 569 20.40 -24.75 -11.54
CA PRO A 569 18.97 -24.70 -11.89
C PRO A 569 18.20 -23.88 -10.88
N LEU A 570 17.12 -23.21 -11.34
CA LEU A 570 16.19 -22.50 -10.46
C LEU A 570 15.46 -23.52 -9.57
N ARG A 571 15.44 -23.28 -8.27
CA ARG A 571 14.69 -24.10 -7.29
C ARG A 571 13.48 -23.29 -6.81
N THR A 572 12.31 -23.89 -6.82
CA THR A 572 11.09 -23.33 -6.19
C THR A 572 10.96 -23.82 -4.75
N TRP A 573 10.21 -23.11 -3.91
CA TRP A 573 9.91 -23.49 -2.51
C TRP A 573 8.93 -24.65 -2.38
#